data_ee0860c66b2591409a71b8b73f51c05d
#
_entry.id   ee0860c66b2591409a71b8b73f51c05d
#
_cell.length_a   1.000
_cell.length_b   1.000
_cell.length_c   1.000
_cell.angle_alpha   90.00
_cell.angle_beta   90.00
_cell.angle_gamma   90.00
#
_symmetry.space_group_name_H-M   'P 1'
#
loop_
_entity.id
_entity.type
_entity.pdbx_description
1 polymer ?
#
loop_
_entity_poly.entity_id
_entity_poly.type
_entity_poly.pdbx_seq_one_letter_code
_entity_poly.pdbx_strand_id
1 'polypeptide(L)'
;MEILISAVGTTDPISNNRDAALLHIARTYRPEQIVLVYSEEMLVKKDLVEKALCSIEGYHPKVVIESIILKNDEVYLFDKMYEVMGQIIEKYSGTEHQLILNLSSGTPQIISALFALNRINDYNTQAIQVATPSKSANKKYEALSSEGEQKLFDENEDNQKDYEDRTIKDEAEKFNQSLIKRHLRNLISSYDYLAAEELVTRKEYNKLLSKKKLARLRDILNDFVKVFKTQAILKDIQGYSLTEVEKKALNYFLMIEVLKERGQVADVLIKSKSYVEFIIEEKIKKDYPELIKYDGTFPKLNEEYKDFEAILDFIDVEFKKAKGIKDEKERIYSPQSTLNLLSYENILSYYQVSPELLKSIKLINSLNGERNKVAHGLSEIDSKLVNSRKLQQTIDTLRFILQDTFEIDDSYFSCYQTLNNEMLDLLRQ
;
A
#
# COMPACT_ATOMS: atom_id res chain seq x y z
N MET A 1 3.46 29.07 -18.08
CA MET A 1 4.67 29.86 -17.81
C MET A 1 5.74 28.94 -17.21
N GLU A 2 6.95 28.99 -17.77
CA GLU A 2 8.09 28.26 -17.19
C GLU A 2 8.85 29.14 -16.21
N ILE A 3 9.12 28.62 -15.01
CA ILE A 3 9.78 29.33 -13.92
C ILE A 3 10.98 28.51 -13.46
N LEU A 4 12.17 29.07 -13.55
CA LEU A 4 13.38 28.49 -12.99
C LEU A 4 13.50 28.88 -11.50
N ILE A 5 13.63 27.92 -10.62
CA ILE A 5 14.00 28.11 -9.22
C ILE A 5 15.43 27.63 -9.04
N SER A 6 16.32 28.53 -8.63
CA SER A 6 17.74 28.25 -8.45
C SER A 6 18.29 28.92 -7.20
N ALA A 7 18.92 28.12 -6.35
CA ALA A 7 19.86 28.69 -5.40
C ALA A 7 21.10 29.20 -6.15
N VAL A 8 21.75 30.25 -5.63
CA VAL A 8 23.01 30.74 -6.15
C VAL A 8 24.17 30.09 -5.41
N GLY A 9 25.07 29.48 -6.15
CA GLY A 9 26.23 28.78 -5.62
C GLY A 9 27.55 29.55 -5.81
N THR A 10 28.63 28.96 -5.30
CA THR A 10 29.97 29.56 -5.35
C THR A 10 30.54 29.68 -6.77
N THR A 11 30.08 28.82 -7.69
CA THR A 11 30.54 28.84 -9.10
C THR A 11 29.68 29.73 -9.99
N ASP A 12 28.47 30.12 -9.55
CA ASP A 12 27.59 30.99 -10.34
C ASP A 12 28.12 32.43 -10.41
N PRO A 13 27.89 33.16 -11.53
CA PRO A 13 27.21 32.74 -12.74
C PRO A 13 28.10 32.08 -13.78
N ILE A 14 29.41 32.36 -13.80
CA ILE A 14 30.39 31.85 -14.76
C ILE A 14 31.61 31.31 -14.02
N SER A 15 32.08 30.18 -14.45
CA SER A 15 33.26 29.53 -13.89
C SER A 15 34.08 28.84 -14.98
N ASN A 16 35.41 29.09 -14.97
CA ASN A 16 36.34 28.58 -15.99
C ASN A 16 35.94 28.91 -17.42
N ASN A 17 35.58 30.14 -17.66
CA ASN A 17 35.14 30.69 -18.95
C ASN A 17 33.92 29.97 -19.55
N ARG A 18 33.08 29.40 -18.71
CA ARG A 18 31.80 28.74 -19.11
C ARG A 18 30.69 29.07 -18.15
N ASP A 19 29.48 29.03 -18.66
CA ASP A 19 28.30 29.16 -17.81
C ASP A 19 28.36 28.15 -16.63
N ALA A 20 28.16 28.62 -15.42
CA ALA A 20 27.80 27.76 -14.31
C ALA A 20 26.35 27.31 -14.42
N ALA A 21 25.89 26.44 -13.54
CA ALA A 21 24.64 25.74 -13.72
C ALA A 21 23.41 26.65 -13.86
N LEU A 22 23.31 27.70 -13.07
CA LEU A 22 22.21 28.67 -13.14
C LEU A 22 22.12 29.30 -14.53
N LEU A 23 23.24 29.87 -15.02
CA LEU A 23 23.29 30.60 -16.29
C LEU A 23 23.09 29.65 -17.46
N HIS A 24 23.65 28.44 -17.38
CA HIS A 24 23.52 27.40 -18.41
C HIS A 24 22.07 26.92 -18.58
N ILE A 25 21.35 26.68 -17.47
CA ILE A 25 19.93 26.34 -17.52
C ILE A 25 19.11 27.51 -18.09
N ALA A 26 19.39 28.73 -17.64
CA ALA A 26 18.71 29.91 -18.14
C ALA A 26 18.91 30.11 -19.66
N ARG A 27 20.14 29.87 -20.18
CA ARG A 27 20.46 29.95 -21.61
C ARG A 27 19.74 28.87 -22.43
N THR A 28 19.69 27.64 -21.91
CA THR A 28 19.17 26.46 -22.63
C THR A 28 17.64 26.43 -22.62
N TYR A 29 17.00 26.62 -21.46
CA TYR A 29 15.56 26.51 -21.31
C TYR A 29 14.80 27.82 -21.53
N ARG A 30 15.46 28.96 -21.38
CA ARG A 30 14.89 30.30 -21.52
C ARG A 30 13.57 30.50 -20.75
N PRO A 31 13.51 30.16 -19.43
CA PRO A 31 12.29 30.31 -18.65
C PRO A 31 11.84 31.78 -18.62
N GLU A 32 10.53 32.02 -18.64
CA GLU A 32 9.94 33.35 -18.61
C GLU A 32 10.24 34.09 -17.29
N GLN A 33 10.42 33.34 -16.21
CA GLN A 33 10.77 33.87 -14.89
C GLN A 33 11.89 33.07 -14.25
N ILE A 34 12.79 33.75 -13.56
CA ILE A 34 13.86 33.14 -12.75
C ILE A 34 13.70 33.62 -11.31
N VAL A 35 13.58 32.65 -10.39
CA VAL A 35 13.53 32.89 -8.94
C VAL A 35 14.89 32.52 -8.37
N LEU A 36 15.61 33.53 -7.87
CA LEU A 36 16.93 33.38 -7.27
C LEU A 36 16.85 33.32 -5.75
N VAL A 37 17.42 32.27 -5.18
CA VAL A 37 17.50 32.04 -3.74
C VAL A 37 18.94 32.22 -3.30
N TYR A 38 19.18 33.18 -2.40
CA TYR A 38 20.50 33.52 -1.89
C TYR A 38 20.70 33.06 -0.45
N SER A 39 21.90 32.58 -0.13
CA SER A 39 22.38 32.59 1.23
C SER A 39 23.02 33.96 1.54
N GLU A 40 23.20 34.27 2.83
CA GLU A 40 23.86 35.50 3.27
C GLU A 40 25.23 35.68 2.59
N GLU A 41 26.00 34.60 2.46
CA GLU A 41 27.31 34.63 1.81
C GLU A 41 27.22 34.92 0.31
N MET A 42 26.18 34.40 -0.36
CA MET A 42 26.05 34.56 -1.81
C MET A 42 25.41 35.88 -2.26
N LEU A 43 24.87 36.66 -1.32
CA LEU A 43 24.29 37.99 -1.64
C LEU A 43 25.27 38.95 -2.36
N VAL A 44 26.54 38.82 -2.09
CA VAL A 44 27.61 39.62 -2.76
C VAL A 44 27.61 39.40 -4.28
N LYS A 45 27.08 38.31 -4.78
CA LYS A 45 27.03 38.00 -6.23
C LYS A 45 25.78 38.51 -6.94
N LYS A 46 24.87 39.18 -6.25
CA LYS A 46 23.57 39.57 -6.80
C LYS A 46 23.69 40.31 -8.12
N ASP A 47 24.45 41.42 -8.13
CA ASP A 47 24.59 42.27 -9.32
C ASP A 47 25.30 41.52 -10.45
N LEU A 48 26.29 40.70 -10.14
CA LEU A 48 27.01 39.88 -11.12
C LEU A 48 26.09 38.84 -11.79
N VAL A 49 25.24 38.19 -11.03
CA VAL A 49 24.28 37.20 -11.57
C VAL A 49 23.24 37.87 -12.45
N GLU A 50 22.69 39.02 -12.03
CA GLU A 50 21.72 39.77 -12.83
C GLU A 50 22.33 40.23 -14.17
N LYS A 51 23.57 40.81 -14.15
CA LYS A 51 24.30 41.17 -15.36
C LYS A 51 24.55 39.99 -16.29
N ALA A 52 24.95 38.85 -15.73
CA ALA A 52 25.17 37.63 -16.50
C ALA A 52 23.90 37.13 -17.18
N LEU A 53 22.77 37.14 -16.51
CA LEU A 53 21.49 36.76 -17.10
C LEU A 53 21.09 37.73 -18.24
N CYS A 54 21.31 39.01 -18.06
CA CYS A 54 21.07 40.04 -19.10
C CYS A 54 22.04 39.95 -20.29
N SER A 55 23.22 39.31 -20.13
CA SER A 55 24.20 39.13 -21.22
C SER A 55 23.83 38.02 -22.21
N ILE A 56 22.84 37.21 -21.93
CA ILE A 56 22.35 36.16 -22.85
C ILE A 56 21.62 36.84 -24.02
N GLU A 57 22.13 36.68 -25.23
CA GLU A 57 21.59 37.32 -26.45
C GLU A 57 20.10 36.99 -26.66
N GLY A 58 19.26 38.02 -26.80
CA GLY A 58 17.83 37.89 -27.08
C GLY A 58 17.03 37.24 -25.97
N TYR A 59 17.49 37.32 -24.70
CA TYR A 59 16.80 36.76 -23.54
C TYR A 59 16.64 37.79 -22.42
N HIS A 60 15.38 38.02 -22.01
CA HIS A 60 15.02 39.03 -21.01
C HIS A 60 14.02 38.46 -20.03
N PRO A 61 14.44 37.56 -19.11
CA PRO A 61 13.54 36.94 -18.14
C PRO A 61 13.11 37.95 -17.08
N LYS A 62 11.96 37.67 -16.45
CA LYS A 62 11.60 38.32 -15.20
C LYS A 62 12.44 37.70 -14.05
N VAL A 63 13.44 38.44 -13.58
CA VAL A 63 14.25 38.00 -12.43
C VAL A 63 13.56 38.41 -11.13
N VAL A 64 13.35 37.46 -10.25
CA VAL A 64 12.78 37.63 -8.91
C VAL A 64 13.79 37.14 -7.89
N ILE A 65 14.22 38.00 -6.99
CA ILE A 65 15.02 37.59 -5.84
C ILE A 65 14.07 37.20 -4.73
N GLU A 66 14.18 35.95 -4.24
CA GLU A 66 13.33 35.50 -3.15
C GLU A 66 13.63 36.30 -1.86
N SER A 67 12.58 36.68 -1.16
CA SER A 67 12.69 37.46 0.07
C SER A 67 13.32 36.67 1.24
N ILE A 68 13.26 35.36 1.18
CA ILE A 68 13.87 34.48 2.18
C ILE A 68 15.35 34.38 1.87
N ILE A 69 16.19 34.95 2.74
CA ILE A 69 17.65 34.79 2.69
C ILE A 69 18.05 33.65 3.59
N LEU A 70 18.78 32.68 3.03
CA LEU A 70 19.22 31.50 3.76
C LEU A 70 20.38 31.87 4.67
N LYS A 71 20.27 31.60 5.97
CA LYS A 71 21.31 31.87 6.93
C LYS A 71 22.47 30.89 6.79
N ASN A 72 23.71 31.40 6.94
CA ASN A 72 24.92 30.60 6.80
C ASN A 72 25.03 29.46 7.84
N ASP A 73 24.40 29.63 9.01
CA ASP A 73 24.34 28.62 10.07
C ASP A 73 23.17 27.63 9.91
N GLU A 74 22.31 27.80 8.91
CA GLU A 74 21.18 26.91 8.62
C GLU A 74 21.33 26.14 7.29
N VAL A 75 22.11 26.64 6.31
CA VAL A 75 22.21 26.06 4.95
C VAL A 75 22.77 24.63 4.90
N TYR A 76 23.36 24.15 5.99
CA TYR A 76 23.83 22.76 6.11
C TYR A 76 22.83 21.82 6.79
N LEU A 77 21.65 22.34 7.22
CA LEU A 77 20.60 21.56 7.86
C LEU A 77 19.57 21.12 6.79
N PHE A 78 19.50 19.83 6.53
CA PHE A 78 18.63 19.30 5.47
C PHE A 78 17.16 19.64 5.71
N ASP A 79 16.62 19.36 6.91
CA ASP A 79 15.21 19.60 7.22
C ASP A 79 14.82 21.06 7.07
N LYS A 80 15.74 21.98 7.43
CA LYS A 80 15.53 23.43 7.25
C LYS A 80 15.48 23.81 5.78
N MET A 81 16.39 23.28 4.98
CA MET A 81 16.39 23.51 3.53
C MET A 81 15.18 22.89 2.86
N TYR A 82 14.74 21.71 3.31
CA TYR A 82 13.53 21.07 2.81
C TYR A 82 12.28 21.91 3.07
N GLU A 83 12.13 22.45 4.29
CA GLU A 83 11.03 23.35 4.66
C GLU A 83 11.03 24.63 3.81
N VAL A 84 12.16 25.33 3.72
CA VAL A 84 12.26 26.60 3.02
C VAL A 84 12.09 26.43 1.51
N MET A 85 12.75 25.43 0.90
CA MET A 85 12.58 25.17 -0.54
C MET A 85 11.16 24.72 -0.86
N GLY A 86 10.51 23.97 0.05
CA GLY A 86 9.11 23.58 -0.08
C GLY A 86 8.18 24.80 -0.12
N GLN A 87 8.35 25.75 0.78
CA GLN A 87 7.58 27.01 0.80
C GLN A 87 7.79 27.81 -0.49
N ILE A 88 9.03 27.87 -1.00
CA ILE A 88 9.33 28.57 -2.25
C ILE A 88 8.66 27.87 -3.44
N ILE A 89 8.77 26.54 -3.54
CA ILE A 89 8.10 25.77 -4.61
C ILE A 89 6.59 25.97 -4.54
N GLU A 90 5.98 25.86 -3.38
CA GLU A 90 4.54 26.04 -3.19
C GLU A 90 4.08 27.44 -3.62
N LYS A 91 4.82 28.50 -3.25
CA LYS A 91 4.54 29.89 -3.62
C LYS A 91 4.49 30.11 -5.13
N TYR A 92 5.33 29.42 -5.89
CA TYR A 92 5.41 29.56 -7.35
C TYR A 92 4.69 28.43 -8.10
N SER A 93 4.20 27.40 -7.41
CA SER A 93 3.40 26.34 -8.02
C SER A 93 2.01 26.86 -8.39
N GLY A 94 1.54 26.50 -9.57
CA GLY A 94 0.22 26.85 -10.08
C GLY A 94 -0.16 25.90 -11.20
N THR A 95 -1.47 25.76 -11.47
CA THR A 95 -1.99 24.80 -12.47
C THR A 95 -1.41 25.01 -13.87
N GLU A 96 -0.98 26.23 -14.19
CA GLU A 96 -0.43 26.61 -15.51
C GLU A 96 1.09 26.83 -15.48
N HIS A 97 1.73 26.62 -14.33
CA HIS A 97 3.17 26.82 -14.19
C HIS A 97 3.92 25.49 -14.24
N GLN A 98 5.02 25.47 -15.00
CA GLN A 98 6.02 24.42 -14.93
C GLN A 98 7.25 24.97 -14.22
N LEU A 99 7.66 24.34 -13.13
CA LEU A 99 8.84 24.75 -12.39
C LEU A 99 10.05 23.95 -12.82
N ILE A 100 11.13 24.64 -13.19
CA ILE A 100 12.43 24.05 -13.44
C ILE A 100 13.26 24.20 -12.17
N LEU A 101 13.72 23.11 -11.59
CA LEU A 101 14.52 23.10 -10.37
C LEU A 101 15.99 22.85 -10.71
N ASN A 102 16.87 23.78 -10.35
CA ASN A 102 18.31 23.61 -10.54
C ASN A 102 18.90 22.70 -9.45
N LEU A 103 19.32 21.50 -9.82
CA LEU A 103 19.97 20.54 -8.92
C LEU A 103 21.51 20.59 -8.98
N SER A 104 22.09 21.68 -9.46
CA SER A 104 23.55 21.82 -9.60
C SER A 104 24.13 23.05 -8.93
N SER A 105 23.29 23.93 -8.37
CA SER A 105 23.73 25.13 -7.66
C SER A 105 23.22 25.16 -6.22
N GLY A 106 24.01 25.70 -5.31
CA GLY A 106 23.73 25.78 -3.88
C GLY A 106 24.49 24.74 -3.06
N THR A 107 24.16 24.64 -1.77
CA THR A 107 24.75 23.63 -0.88
C THR A 107 24.20 22.24 -1.18
N PRO A 108 24.91 21.16 -0.81
CA PRO A 108 24.40 19.79 -0.96
C PRO A 108 23.02 19.59 -0.33
N GLN A 109 22.71 20.27 0.77
CA GLN A 109 21.42 20.17 1.47
C GLN A 109 20.29 20.83 0.67
N ILE A 110 20.55 21.98 0.03
CA ILE A 110 19.59 22.64 -0.86
C ILE A 110 19.29 21.73 -2.07
N ILE A 111 20.34 21.21 -2.72
CA ILE A 111 20.21 20.30 -3.86
C ILE A 111 19.41 19.04 -3.47
N SER A 112 19.75 18.45 -2.32
CA SER A 112 19.04 17.27 -1.81
C SER A 112 17.58 17.57 -1.46
N ALA A 113 17.28 18.74 -0.90
CA ALA A 113 15.94 19.19 -0.59
C ALA A 113 15.09 19.36 -1.87
N LEU A 114 15.63 20.07 -2.89
CA LEU A 114 14.97 20.24 -4.20
C LEU A 114 14.74 18.88 -4.88
N PHE A 115 15.73 17.97 -4.84
CA PHE A 115 15.57 16.61 -5.36
C PHE A 115 14.44 15.86 -4.67
N ALA A 116 14.41 15.87 -3.32
CA ALA A 116 13.38 15.18 -2.55
C ALA A 116 11.99 15.78 -2.80
N LEU A 117 11.85 17.09 -2.80
CA LEU A 117 10.60 17.81 -3.08
C LEU A 117 10.05 17.50 -4.48
N ASN A 118 10.91 17.43 -5.49
CA ASN A 118 10.51 17.03 -6.84
C ASN A 118 9.98 15.60 -6.93
N ARG A 119 10.37 14.68 -6.01
CA ARG A 119 10.05 13.27 -6.08
C ARG A 119 8.91 12.84 -5.16
N ILE A 120 8.67 13.59 -4.10
CA ILE A 120 7.69 13.22 -3.06
C ILE A 120 6.37 13.95 -3.24
N ASN A 121 6.41 15.18 -3.77
CA ASN A 121 5.23 16.02 -3.93
C ASN A 121 4.71 15.99 -5.38
N ASP A 122 3.41 16.23 -5.52
CA ASP A 122 2.70 16.25 -6.82
C ASP A 122 2.80 17.63 -7.53
N TYR A 123 3.91 18.37 -7.32
CA TYR A 123 4.14 19.63 -8.04
C TYR A 123 4.54 19.37 -9.50
N ASN A 124 4.08 20.23 -10.42
CA ASN A 124 4.53 20.19 -11.81
C ASN A 124 5.95 20.74 -11.93
N THR A 125 6.93 19.91 -11.54
CA THR A 125 8.34 20.27 -11.46
C THR A 125 9.20 19.38 -12.37
N GLN A 126 10.23 19.99 -12.96
CA GLN A 126 11.29 19.29 -13.70
C GLN A 126 12.63 19.59 -13.07
N ALA A 127 13.35 18.58 -12.64
CA ALA A 127 14.67 18.72 -12.04
C ALA A 127 15.78 18.65 -13.13
N ILE A 128 16.67 19.62 -13.14
CA ILE A 128 17.75 19.71 -14.11
C ILE A 128 19.10 19.74 -13.40
N GLN A 129 19.99 18.88 -13.85
CA GLN A 129 21.42 18.89 -13.51
C GLN A 129 22.21 19.45 -14.69
N VAL A 130 23.37 20.03 -14.39
CA VAL A 130 24.31 20.50 -15.41
C VAL A 130 25.64 19.80 -15.21
N ALA A 131 26.11 19.11 -16.26
CA ALA A 131 27.40 18.46 -16.22
C ALA A 131 28.53 19.49 -16.10
N THR A 132 29.50 19.20 -15.22
CA THR A 132 30.67 20.06 -15.02
C THR A 132 31.57 19.95 -16.23
N PRO A 133 32.03 21.10 -16.80
CA PRO A 133 33.01 21.06 -17.90
C PRO A 133 34.28 20.33 -17.48
N SER A 134 34.92 19.67 -18.45
CA SER A 134 36.05 18.76 -18.26
C SER A 134 37.35 19.42 -17.81
N LYS A 135 37.37 20.41 -16.97
CA LYS A 135 38.56 21.06 -16.38
C LYS A 135 38.19 22.05 -15.27
N SER A 136 37.07 21.85 -14.55
CA SER A 136 36.69 22.80 -13.49
C SER A 136 37.29 22.41 -12.15
N ALA A 137 37.96 23.34 -11.48
CA ALA A 137 38.26 23.27 -10.06
C ALA A 137 37.45 24.37 -9.36
N ASN A 138 36.81 24.03 -8.21
CA ASN A 138 36.14 25.01 -7.39
C ASN A 138 37.17 26.08 -6.88
N LYS A 139 37.07 27.28 -7.37
CA LYS A 139 37.84 28.41 -6.86
C LYS A 139 37.01 29.21 -5.88
N LYS A 140 37.66 29.78 -4.84
CA LYS A 140 37.01 30.77 -3.99
C LYS A 140 36.63 31.98 -4.80
N TYR A 141 35.44 32.52 -4.55
CA TYR A 141 35.02 33.80 -5.13
C TYR A 141 35.91 34.93 -4.63
N GLU A 142 36.51 35.64 -5.54
CA GLU A 142 37.21 36.94 -5.30
C GLU A 142 36.42 38.03 -6.00
N ALA A 143 36.19 39.16 -5.30
CA ALA A 143 35.47 40.26 -5.88
C ALA A 143 36.25 40.79 -7.11
N LEU A 144 35.56 40.90 -8.23
CA LEU A 144 36.15 41.38 -9.48
C LEU A 144 36.00 42.90 -9.60
N SER A 145 36.96 43.57 -10.28
CA SER A 145 36.76 44.93 -10.77
C SER A 145 35.76 44.96 -11.93
N SER A 146 35.20 46.12 -12.25
CA SER A 146 34.30 46.26 -13.40
C SER A 146 34.91 45.76 -14.73
N GLU A 147 36.21 45.98 -14.92
CA GLU A 147 36.94 45.44 -16.08
C GLU A 147 37.06 43.90 -16.02
N GLY A 148 37.25 43.35 -14.82
CA GLY A 148 37.29 41.92 -14.59
C GLY A 148 35.94 41.23 -14.84
N GLU A 149 34.84 41.87 -14.47
CA GLU A 149 33.47 41.37 -14.78
C GLU A 149 33.21 41.37 -16.29
N GLN A 150 33.56 42.45 -17.02
CA GLN A 150 33.38 42.52 -18.47
C GLN A 150 34.21 41.46 -19.18
N LYS A 151 35.45 41.24 -18.77
CA LYS A 151 36.31 40.19 -19.30
C LYS A 151 35.73 38.81 -19.08
N LEU A 152 35.11 38.56 -17.90
CA LEU A 152 34.45 37.29 -17.60
C LEU A 152 33.27 36.98 -18.54
N PHE A 153 32.52 38.02 -18.94
CA PHE A 153 31.43 37.86 -19.89
C PHE A 153 31.93 37.69 -21.33
N ASP A 154 32.93 38.44 -21.73
CA ASP A 154 33.49 38.40 -23.10
C ASP A 154 34.22 37.09 -23.39
N GLU A 155 34.90 36.52 -22.41
CA GLU A 155 35.63 35.27 -22.52
C GLU A 155 34.75 34.03 -22.30
N ASN A 156 33.45 34.18 -22.05
CA ASN A 156 32.55 33.04 -21.84
C ASN A 156 32.33 32.25 -23.13
N GLU A 157 32.88 31.06 -23.20
CA GLU A 157 32.82 30.16 -24.34
C GLU A 157 31.37 29.74 -24.68
N ASP A 158 30.44 29.75 -23.71
CA ASP A 158 29.03 29.37 -23.93
C ASP A 158 28.22 30.54 -24.58
N ASN A 159 28.82 31.69 -24.87
CA ASN A 159 28.22 32.76 -25.70
C ASN A 159 28.19 32.43 -27.19
N GLN A 160 28.87 31.39 -27.64
CA GLN A 160 28.89 30.97 -29.04
C GLN A 160 27.56 30.27 -29.41
N LYS A 161 27.16 30.37 -30.70
CA LYS A 161 25.91 29.75 -31.16
C LYS A 161 25.89 28.23 -31.11
N ASP A 162 27.04 27.61 -31.15
CA ASP A 162 27.28 26.17 -31.10
C ASP A 162 27.77 25.69 -29.72
N TYR A 163 27.41 26.40 -28.65
CA TYR A 163 27.74 25.98 -27.30
C TYR A 163 27.18 24.58 -27.00
N GLU A 164 27.90 23.81 -26.21
CA GLU A 164 27.51 22.48 -25.80
C GLU A 164 26.41 22.52 -24.72
N ASP A 165 25.24 21.96 -25.01
CA ASP A 165 24.21 21.78 -23.99
C ASP A 165 24.64 20.67 -23.01
N ARG A 166 24.92 21.06 -21.76
CA ARG A 166 25.35 20.21 -20.67
C ARG A 166 24.21 19.87 -19.69
N THR A 167 22.99 20.24 -20.03
CA THR A 167 21.84 19.97 -19.16
C THR A 167 21.45 18.51 -19.22
N ILE A 168 21.11 17.96 -18.07
CA ILE A 168 20.64 16.60 -17.91
C ILE A 168 19.32 16.65 -17.11
N LYS A 169 18.25 16.19 -17.74
CA LYS A 169 16.99 16.00 -17.01
C LYS A 169 17.13 14.85 -16.05
N ASP A 170 16.96 15.11 -14.75
CA ASP A 170 17.02 14.08 -13.74
C ASP A 170 15.66 13.36 -13.60
N GLU A 171 15.57 12.15 -14.12
CA GLU A 171 14.38 11.29 -13.99
C GLU A 171 14.41 10.45 -12.71
N ALA A 172 15.57 10.34 -12.05
CA ALA A 172 15.79 9.54 -10.82
C ALA A 172 15.15 8.14 -10.86
N GLU A 173 15.18 7.46 -12.01
CA GLU A 173 14.47 6.20 -12.25
C GLU A 173 14.73 5.16 -11.15
N LYS A 174 16.00 5.00 -10.72
CA LYS A 174 16.38 4.05 -9.66
C LYS A 174 15.78 4.41 -8.29
N PHE A 175 15.75 5.69 -7.97
CA PHE A 175 15.17 6.18 -6.72
C PHE A 175 13.65 5.94 -6.70
N ASN A 176 12.95 6.32 -7.77
CA ASN A 176 11.51 6.10 -7.93
C ASN A 176 11.15 4.61 -7.84
N GLN A 177 11.92 3.73 -8.51
CA GLN A 177 11.75 2.29 -8.39
C GLN A 177 11.88 1.81 -6.94
N SER A 178 12.80 2.38 -6.17
CA SER A 178 13.00 2.02 -4.75
C SER A 178 11.83 2.45 -3.87
N LEU A 179 11.27 3.65 -4.11
CA LEU A 179 10.06 4.11 -3.42
C LEU A 179 8.86 3.22 -3.69
N ILE A 180 8.64 2.86 -4.98
CA ILE A 180 7.53 2.00 -5.37
C ILE A 180 7.69 0.60 -4.79
N LYS A 181 8.90 0.02 -4.82
CA LYS A 181 9.17 -1.27 -4.16
C LYS A 181 8.88 -1.21 -2.66
N ARG A 182 9.24 -0.13 -1.99
CA ARG A 182 8.92 0.10 -0.56
C ARG A 182 7.41 0.16 -0.34
N HIS A 183 6.69 0.89 -1.20
CA HIS A 183 5.23 1.00 -1.11
C HIS A 183 4.54 -0.36 -1.32
N LEU A 184 4.93 -1.10 -2.36
CA LEU A 184 4.44 -2.46 -2.62
C LEU A 184 4.71 -3.40 -1.42
N ARG A 185 5.91 -3.35 -0.84
CA ARG A 185 6.21 -4.15 0.36
C ARG A 185 5.28 -3.82 1.52
N ASN A 186 4.99 -2.55 1.76
CA ASN A 186 4.06 -2.14 2.81
C ASN A 186 2.65 -2.68 2.56
N LEU A 187 2.12 -2.55 1.33
CA LEU A 187 0.81 -3.09 0.95
C LEU A 187 0.74 -4.61 1.11
N ILE A 188 1.75 -5.34 0.64
CA ILE A 188 1.82 -6.80 0.76
C ILE A 188 1.94 -7.21 2.24
N SER A 189 2.77 -6.54 3.03
CA SER A 189 2.93 -6.82 4.47
C SER A 189 1.65 -6.56 5.27
N SER A 190 0.80 -5.64 4.83
CA SER A 190 -0.53 -5.38 5.41
C SER A 190 -1.65 -6.19 4.75
N TYR A 191 -1.32 -7.15 3.89
CA TYR A 191 -2.26 -7.98 3.14
C TYR A 191 -3.23 -7.20 2.25
N ASP A 192 -2.88 -5.99 1.84
CA ASP A 192 -3.68 -5.21 0.89
C ASP A 192 -3.33 -5.56 -0.56
N TYR A 193 -3.70 -6.78 -0.93
CA TYR A 193 -3.38 -7.34 -2.24
C TYR A 193 -4.08 -6.61 -3.39
N LEU A 194 -5.25 -6.03 -3.12
CA LEU A 194 -5.99 -5.29 -4.15
C LEU A 194 -5.25 -4.02 -4.56
N ALA A 195 -4.83 -3.22 -3.57
CA ALA A 195 -4.05 -2.00 -3.84
C ALA A 195 -2.66 -2.34 -4.41
N ALA A 196 -2.03 -3.43 -3.96
CA ALA A 196 -0.75 -3.89 -4.51
C ALA A 196 -0.87 -4.33 -5.98
N GLU A 197 -1.94 -5.04 -6.35
CA GLU A 197 -2.20 -5.47 -7.73
C GLU A 197 -2.46 -4.28 -8.63
N GLU A 198 -3.31 -3.35 -8.22
CA GLU A 198 -3.58 -2.12 -8.95
C GLU A 198 -2.29 -1.32 -9.21
N LEU A 199 -1.44 -1.19 -8.19
CA LEU A 199 -0.18 -0.46 -8.31
C LEU A 199 0.77 -1.16 -9.30
N VAL A 200 0.97 -2.48 -9.17
CA VAL A 200 1.96 -3.22 -9.98
C VAL A 200 1.53 -3.40 -11.44
N THR A 201 0.25 -3.23 -11.76
CA THR A 201 -0.28 -3.35 -13.14
C THR A 201 -0.13 -2.09 -13.97
N ARG A 202 0.17 -0.94 -13.36
CA ARG A 202 0.39 0.32 -14.08
C ARG A 202 1.53 0.19 -15.08
N LYS A 203 1.33 0.71 -16.29
CA LYS A 203 2.30 0.60 -17.40
C LYS A 203 3.68 1.22 -17.07
N GLU A 204 3.68 2.29 -16.30
CA GLU A 204 4.89 3.00 -15.88
C GLU A 204 5.83 2.14 -15.02
N TYR A 205 5.31 1.09 -14.35
CA TYR A 205 6.09 0.21 -13.49
C TYR A 205 6.55 -1.10 -14.17
N ASN A 206 6.41 -1.21 -15.49
CA ASN A 206 6.86 -2.40 -16.23
C ASN A 206 8.39 -2.65 -16.12
N LYS A 207 9.17 -1.63 -15.76
CA LYS A 207 10.62 -1.73 -15.54
C LYS A 207 11.01 -1.89 -14.07
N LEU A 208 10.04 -2.01 -13.15
CA LEU A 208 10.28 -2.10 -11.71
C LEU A 208 11.13 -3.31 -11.32
N LEU A 209 10.91 -4.42 -11.98
CA LEU A 209 11.60 -5.70 -11.80
C LEU A 209 11.96 -6.31 -13.15
N SER A 210 12.77 -7.39 -13.14
CA SER A 210 12.94 -8.19 -14.35
C SER A 210 11.60 -8.77 -14.83
N LYS A 211 11.43 -8.96 -16.12
CA LYS A 211 10.17 -9.48 -16.72
C LYS A 211 9.64 -10.73 -16.01
N LYS A 212 10.54 -11.68 -15.67
CA LYS A 212 10.17 -12.92 -14.99
C LYS A 212 9.64 -12.68 -13.57
N LYS A 213 10.34 -11.82 -12.78
CA LYS A 213 9.93 -11.49 -11.41
C LYS A 213 8.62 -10.71 -11.38
N LEU A 214 8.47 -9.75 -12.28
CA LEU A 214 7.24 -8.95 -12.39
C LEU A 214 6.04 -9.80 -12.79
N ALA A 215 6.21 -10.74 -13.73
CA ALA A 215 5.17 -11.68 -14.12
C ALA A 215 4.74 -12.58 -12.96
N ARG A 216 5.70 -13.11 -12.18
CA ARG A 216 5.40 -13.93 -11.00
C ARG A 216 4.68 -13.14 -9.92
N LEU A 217 5.14 -11.92 -9.61
CA LEU A 217 4.49 -11.04 -8.64
C LEU A 217 3.03 -10.74 -9.04
N ARG A 218 2.79 -10.40 -10.30
CA ARG A 218 1.45 -10.15 -10.84
C ARG A 218 0.56 -11.38 -10.81
N ASP A 219 1.09 -12.55 -11.09
CA ASP A 219 0.33 -13.80 -11.05
C ASP A 219 -0.16 -14.11 -9.63
N ILE A 220 0.74 -14.03 -8.63
CA ILE A 220 0.36 -14.24 -7.22
C ILE A 220 -0.67 -13.21 -6.77
N LEU A 221 -0.44 -11.91 -7.01
CA LEU A 221 -1.36 -10.85 -6.61
C LEU A 221 -2.74 -11.02 -7.26
N ASN A 222 -2.79 -11.30 -8.56
CA ASN A 222 -4.05 -11.52 -9.28
C ASN A 222 -4.82 -12.73 -8.73
N ASP A 223 -4.11 -13.78 -8.31
CA ASP A 223 -4.72 -14.95 -7.70
C ASP A 223 -5.33 -14.61 -6.33
N PHE A 224 -4.60 -13.91 -5.47
CA PHE A 224 -5.15 -13.40 -4.20
C PHE A 224 -6.35 -12.46 -4.42
N VAL A 225 -6.27 -11.55 -5.39
CA VAL A 225 -7.39 -10.65 -5.70
C VAL A 225 -8.64 -11.43 -6.09
N LYS A 226 -8.51 -12.53 -6.85
CA LYS A 226 -9.64 -13.43 -7.17
C LYS A 226 -10.21 -14.07 -5.92
N VAL A 227 -9.35 -14.58 -5.02
CA VAL A 227 -9.81 -15.15 -3.73
C VAL A 227 -10.68 -14.17 -2.97
N PHE A 228 -10.21 -12.93 -2.77
CA PHE A 228 -10.94 -11.94 -1.97
C PHE A 228 -12.17 -11.35 -2.68
N LYS A 229 -12.15 -11.24 -4.01
CA LYS A 229 -13.31 -10.74 -4.79
C LYS A 229 -14.39 -11.77 -5.03
N THR A 230 -14.01 -13.03 -5.26
CA THR A 230 -14.94 -14.06 -5.77
C THR A 230 -14.99 -15.35 -4.93
N GLN A 231 -14.21 -15.41 -3.85
CA GLN A 231 -14.01 -16.61 -3.02
C GLN A 231 -13.46 -17.81 -3.85
N ALA A 232 -12.74 -17.54 -4.94
CA ALA A 232 -12.04 -18.57 -5.69
C ALA A 232 -11.01 -19.28 -4.81
N ILE A 233 -10.73 -20.54 -5.08
CA ILE A 233 -9.65 -21.27 -4.40
C ILE A 233 -8.32 -20.84 -5.02
N LEU A 234 -7.33 -20.52 -4.19
CA LEU A 234 -5.99 -20.15 -4.60
C LEU A 234 -5.34 -21.28 -5.43
N LYS A 235 -4.61 -20.96 -6.50
CA LYS A 235 -4.01 -21.97 -7.40
C LYS A 235 -3.10 -22.95 -6.67
N ASP A 236 -2.31 -22.48 -5.72
CA ASP A 236 -1.41 -23.34 -4.94
C ASP A 236 -2.22 -24.36 -4.11
N ILE A 237 -3.35 -23.96 -3.52
CA ILE A 237 -4.25 -24.85 -2.80
C ILE A 237 -4.93 -25.84 -3.76
N GLN A 238 -5.26 -25.42 -4.98
CA GLN A 238 -5.78 -26.33 -6.00
C GLN A 238 -4.84 -27.51 -6.28
N GLY A 239 -3.53 -27.28 -6.20
CA GLY A 239 -2.51 -28.29 -6.39
C GLY A 239 -2.33 -29.29 -5.23
N TYR A 240 -2.97 -29.07 -4.08
CA TYR A 240 -2.83 -29.95 -2.91
C TYR A 240 -3.58 -31.28 -3.09
N SER A 241 -3.07 -32.34 -2.46
CA SER A 241 -3.71 -33.67 -2.41
C SER A 241 -4.85 -33.68 -1.39
N LEU A 242 -5.82 -32.80 -1.57
CA LEU A 242 -7.04 -32.64 -0.74
C LEU A 242 -8.27 -32.78 -1.64
N THR A 243 -9.39 -33.15 -1.05
CA THR A 243 -10.70 -33.12 -1.74
C THR A 243 -11.12 -31.67 -2.02
N GLU A 244 -12.03 -31.45 -2.95
CA GLU A 244 -12.52 -30.09 -3.28
C GLU A 244 -13.18 -29.38 -2.07
N VAL A 245 -13.83 -30.17 -1.18
CA VAL A 245 -14.42 -29.67 0.06
C VAL A 245 -13.32 -29.18 1.02
N GLU A 246 -12.28 -29.98 1.22
CA GLU A 246 -11.15 -29.65 2.09
C GLU A 246 -10.36 -28.44 1.55
N LYS A 247 -10.11 -28.38 0.24
CA LYS A 247 -9.47 -27.22 -0.40
C LYS A 247 -10.27 -25.95 -0.18
N LYS A 248 -11.59 -26.02 -0.36
CA LYS A 248 -12.50 -24.88 -0.15
C LYS A 248 -12.50 -24.45 1.32
N ALA A 249 -12.56 -25.40 2.25
CA ALA A 249 -12.52 -25.13 3.68
C ALA A 249 -11.20 -24.50 4.12
N LEU A 250 -10.05 -25.06 3.70
CA LEU A 250 -8.73 -24.50 3.99
C LEU A 250 -8.57 -23.09 3.44
N ASN A 251 -8.91 -22.89 2.17
CA ASN A 251 -8.80 -21.56 1.51
C ASN A 251 -9.64 -20.50 2.23
N TYR A 252 -10.86 -20.86 2.64
CA TYR A 252 -11.74 -19.91 3.33
C TYR A 252 -11.22 -19.59 4.74
N PHE A 253 -10.67 -20.57 5.46
CA PHE A 253 -9.99 -20.36 6.73
C PHE A 253 -8.83 -19.37 6.62
N LEU A 254 -7.92 -19.60 5.68
CA LEU A 254 -6.77 -18.73 5.45
C LEU A 254 -7.19 -17.30 5.05
N MET A 255 -8.30 -17.16 4.32
CA MET A 255 -8.89 -15.85 4.03
C MET A 255 -9.39 -15.16 5.32
N ILE A 256 -10.01 -15.89 6.24
CA ILE A 256 -10.44 -15.33 7.55
C ILE A 256 -9.23 -14.90 8.38
N GLU A 257 -8.13 -15.66 8.38
CA GLU A 257 -6.89 -15.25 9.06
C GLU A 257 -6.37 -13.91 8.52
N VAL A 258 -6.34 -13.73 7.19
CA VAL A 258 -5.94 -12.46 6.58
C VAL A 258 -6.87 -11.31 6.97
N LEU A 259 -8.18 -11.54 7.01
CA LEU A 259 -9.13 -10.52 7.48
C LEU A 259 -8.86 -10.10 8.92
N LYS A 260 -8.49 -11.04 9.77
CA LYS A 260 -8.07 -10.78 11.17
C LYS A 260 -6.79 -9.93 11.20
N GLU A 261 -5.77 -10.28 10.43
CA GLU A 261 -4.51 -9.51 10.34
C GLU A 261 -4.74 -8.08 9.81
N ARG A 262 -5.73 -7.89 8.93
CA ARG A 262 -6.17 -6.58 8.45
C ARG A 262 -7.04 -5.80 9.45
N GLY A 263 -7.35 -6.37 10.62
CA GLY A 263 -8.24 -5.75 11.61
C GLY A 263 -9.71 -5.67 11.19
N GLN A 264 -10.13 -6.44 10.19
CA GLN A 264 -11.52 -6.45 9.68
C GLN A 264 -12.41 -7.36 10.56
N VAL A 265 -12.59 -6.96 11.82
CA VAL A 265 -13.27 -7.77 12.86
C VAL A 265 -14.70 -8.13 12.48
N ALA A 266 -15.45 -7.19 11.87
CA ALA A 266 -16.81 -7.42 11.40
C ALA A 266 -16.89 -8.59 10.41
N ASP A 267 -16.01 -8.57 9.41
CA ASP A 267 -15.95 -9.62 8.40
C ASP A 267 -15.54 -10.97 9.00
N VAL A 268 -14.59 -10.98 9.95
CA VAL A 268 -14.20 -12.19 10.67
C VAL A 268 -15.41 -12.81 11.38
N LEU A 269 -16.19 -12.02 12.13
CA LEU A 269 -17.36 -12.51 12.86
C LEU A 269 -18.44 -13.07 11.91
N ILE A 270 -18.75 -12.35 10.84
CA ILE A 270 -19.75 -12.77 9.85
C ILE A 270 -19.32 -14.06 9.17
N LYS A 271 -18.08 -14.12 8.71
CA LYS A 271 -17.56 -15.27 7.97
C LYS A 271 -17.32 -16.50 8.84
N SER A 272 -16.94 -16.32 10.11
CA SER A 272 -16.69 -17.43 11.04
C SER A 272 -17.92 -18.32 11.22
N LYS A 273 -19.11 -17.74 11.35
CA LYS A 273 -20.35 -18.52 11.49
C LYS A 273 -20.62 -19.36 10.24
N SER A 274 -20.66 -18.71 9.07
CA SER A 274 -20.94 -19.41 7.81
C SER A 274 -19.90 -20.48 7.50
N TYR A 275 -18.66 -20.24 7.92
CA TYR A 275 -17.56 -21.19 7.81
C TYR A 275 -17.80 -22.45 8.67
N VAL A 276 -18.17 -22.27 9.94
CA VAL A 276 -18.44 -23.39 10.84
C VAL A 276 -19.70 -24.13 10.41
N GLU A 277 -20.75 -23.42 9.98
CA GLU A 277 -21.95 -24.08 9.44
C GLU A 277 -21.60 -24.99 8.26
N PHE A 278 -20.77 -24.51 7.33
CA PHE A 278 -20.31 -25.32 6.18
C PHE A 278 -19.53 -26.56 6.63
N ILE A 279 -18.54 -26.40 7.52
CA ILE A 279 -17.70 -27.54 7.95
C ILE A 279 -18.50 -28.59 8.71
N ILE A 280 -19.36 -28.15 9.63
CA ILE A 280 -20.17 -29.08 10.44
C ILE A 280 -21.22 -29.79 9.60
N GLU A 281 -21.80 -29.09 8.61
CA GLU A 281 -22.69 -29.70 7.64
C GLU A 281 -21.99 -30.82 6.85
N GLU A 282 -20.78 -30.58 6.36
CA GLU A 282 -19.99 -31.59 5.63
C GLU A 282 -19.57 -32.76 6.56
N LYS A 283 -19.26 -32.48 7.83
CA LYS A 283 -19.02 -33.52 8.84
C LYS A 283 -20.26 -34.41 9.01
N ILE A 284 -21.43 -33.81 9.19
CA ILE A 284 -22.69 -34.57 9.37
C ILE A 284 -22.99 -35.39 8.11
N LYS A 285 -22.79 -34.87 6.92
CA LYS A 285 -22.97 -35.64 5.66
C LYS A 285 -22.01 -36.83 5.57
N LYS A 286 -20.78 -36.67 6.03
CA LYS A 286 -19.76 -37.72 6.03
C LYS A 286 -20.09 -38.79 7.05
N ASP A 287 -20.41 -38.40 8.30
CA ASP A 287 -20.60 -39.32 9.44
C ASP A 287 -22.01 -39.94 9.47
N TYR A 288 -23.02 -39.22 8.97
CA TYR A 288 -24.44 -39.62 8.97
C TYR A 288 -25.05 -39.41 7.57
N PRO A 289 -24.70 -40.22 6.58
CA PRO A 289 -25.22 -40.10 5.22
C PRO A 289 -26.76 -40.07 5.20
N GLU A 290 -27.32 -39.21 4.34
CA GLU A 290 -28.77 -39.04 4.16
C GLU A 290 -29.53 -38.38 5.33
N LEU A 291 -28.85 -37.97 6.42
CA LEU A 291 -29.50 -37.24 7.52
C LEU A 291 -30.01 -35.87 7.08
N ILE A 292 -29.28 -35.21 6.17
CA ILE A 292 -29.63 -33.88 5.65
C ILE A 292 -30.16 -34.03 4.23
N LYS A 293 -31.35 -33.47 3.97
CA LYS A 293 -31.87 -33.24 2.61
C LYS A 293 -31.95 -31.75 2.30
N TYR A 294 -32.03 -31.41 1.01
CA TYR A 294 -32.13 -30.03 0.57
C TYR A 294 -33.50 -29.74 -0.03
N ASP A 295 -34.07 -28.60 0.37
CA ASP A 295 -35.20 -27.98 -0.29
C ASP A 295 -34.71 -26.71 -0.98
N GLY A 296 -34.43 -26.82 -2.28
CA GLY A 296 -33.66 -25.84 -3.01
C GLY A 296 -32.24 -25.74 -2.44
N THR A 297 -31.90 -24.59 -1.83
CA THR A 297 -30.61 -24.35 -1.19
C THR A 297 -30.64 -24.51 0.35
N PHE A 298 -31.82 -24.81 0.91
CA PHE A 298 -32.01 -24.85 2.37
C PHE A 298 -31.85 -26.29 2.91
N PRO A 299 -30.85 -26.52 3.79
CA PRO A 299 -30.67 -27.81 4.44
C PRO A 299 -31.79 -28.07 5.45
N LYS A 300 -32.38 -29.25 5.43
CA LYS A 300 -33.42 -29.70 6.31
C LYS A 300 -33.09 -31.10 6.84
N LEU A 301 -33.68 -31.46 7.97
CA LEU A 301 -33.63 -32.84 8.45
C LEU A 301 -34.44 -33.74 7.51
N ASN A 302 -33.86 -34.88 7.13
CA ASN A 302 -34.53 -35.83 6.25
C ASN A 302 -35.56 -36.66 7.01
N GLU A 303 -36.84 -36.54 6.66
CA GLU A 303 -37.96 -37.24 7.32
C GLU A 303 -37.90 -38.77 7.15
N GLU A 304 -37.20 -39.25 6.12
CA GLU A 304 -37.03 -40.68 5.85
C GLU A 304 -35.82 -41.27 6.61
N TYR A 305 -35.05 -40.44 7.31
CA TYR A 305 -33.90 -40.92 8.07
C TYR A 305 -34.33 -41.73 9.29
N LYS A 306 -33.66 -42.86 9.54
CA LYS A 306 -34.03 -43.85 10.56
C LYS A 306 -34.27 -43.28 11.97
N ASP A 307 -33.49 -42.27 12.38
CA ASP A 307 -33.55 -41.64 13.70
C ASP A 307 -34.30 -40.30 13.70
N PHE A 308 -35.02 -39.97 12.62
CA PHE A 308 -35.63 -38.65 12.39
C PHE A 308 -36.44 -38.17 13.60
N GLU A 309 -37.42 -38.95 14.08
CA GLU A 309 -38.28 -38.54 15.19
C GLU A 309 -37.50 -38.34 16.50
N ALA A 310 -36.54 -39.23 16.79
CA ALA A 310 -35.71 -39.11 18.00
C ALA A 310 -34.81 -37.86 17.98
N ILE A 311 -34.23 -37.55 16.83
CA ILE A 311 -33.41 -36.33 16.64
C ILE A 311 -34.28 -35.09 16.75
N LEU A 312 -35.46 -35.11 16.12
CA LEU A 312 -36.39 -33.98 16.12
C LEU A 312 -36.89 -33.67 17.54
N ASP A 313 -37.24 -34.72 18.32
CA ASP A 313 -37.62 -34.60 19.72
C ASP A 313 -36.48 -34.04 20.58
N PHE A 314 -35.24 -34.52 20.36
CA PHE A 314 -34.08 -33.99 21.04
C PHE A 314 -33.86 -32.51 20.75
N ILE A 315 -33.94 -32.09 19.47
CA ILE A 315 -33.81 -30.71 19.07
C ILE A 315 -34.91 -29.84 19.71
N ASP A 316 -36.16 -30.33 19.74
CA ASP A 316 -37.27 -29.60 20.34
C ASP A 316 -37.09 -29.40 21.85
N VAL A 317 -36.59 -30.41 22.58
CA VAL A 317 -36.26 -30.28 24.00
C VAL A 317 -35.18 -29.24 24.25
N GLU A 318 -34.09 -29.26 23.47
CA GLU A 318 -33.00 -28.27 23.62
C GLU A 318 -33.46 -26.87 23.20
N PHE A 319 -34.28 -26.74 22.16
CA PHE A 319 -34.90 -25.50 21.75
C PHE A 319 -35.80 -24.89 22.82
N LYS A 320 -36.65 -25.70 23.48
CA LYS A 320 -37.49 -25.29 24.62
C LYS A 320 -36.67 -24.83 25.81
N LYS A 321 -35.60 -25.58 26.15
CA LYS A 321 -34.65 -25.18 27.20
C LYS A 321 -34.00 -23.82 26.90
N ALA A 322 -33.53 -23.62 25.68
CA ALA A 322 -32.90 -22.36 25.26
C ALA A 322 -33.85 -21.16 25.32
N LYS A 323 -35.14 -21.37 25.08
CA LYS A 323 -36.18 -20.33 25.16
C LYS A 323 -36.83 -20.17 26.54
N GLY A 324 -36.47 -21.01 27.52
CA GLY A 324 -37.06 -20.99 28.87
C GLY A 324 -38.52 -21.44 28.93
N ILE A 325 -38.97 -22.23 27.95
CA ILE A 325 -40.35 -22.77 27.87
C ILE A 325 -40.42 -24.03 28.71
N LYS A 326 -41.25 -24.04 29.78
CA LYS A 326 -41.24 -25.10 30.78
C LYS A 326 -42.37 -26.13 30.66
N ASP A 327 -43.51 -25.82 30.03
CA ASP A 327 -44.73 -26.60 30.17
C ASP A 327 -45.48 -26.97 28.88
N GLU A 328 -44.88 -26.83 27.72
CA GLU A 328 -45.56 -27.27 26.48
C GLU A 328 -45.29 -28.74 26.17
N LYS A 329 -46.36 -29.55 26.13
CA LYS A 329 -46.32 -30.96 25.73
C LYS A 329 -46.18 -31.15 24.23
N GLU A 330 -46.62 -30.19 23.45
CA GLU A 330 -46.55 -30.25 22.00
C GLU A 330 -45.17 -29.78 21.48
N ARG A 331 -44.77 -30.38 20.35
CA ARG A 331 -43.53 -30.03 19.67
C ARG A 331 -43.64 -28.64 19.09
N ILE A 332 -42.68 -27.77 19.42
CA ILE A 332 -42.63 -26.40 18.94
C ILE A 332 -41.66 -26.25 17.75
N TYR A 333 -40.56 -27.03 17.75
CA TYR A 333 -39.61 -27.02 16.68
C TYR A 333 -40.20 -27.68 15.42
N SER A 334 -40.32 -26.88 14.33
CA SER A 334 -40.90 -27.42 13.09
C SER A 334 -39.92 -28.32 12.36
N PRO A 335 -40.35 -29.53 11.93
CA PRO A 335 -39.53 -30.42 11.11
C PRO A 335 -39.11 -29.80 9.78
N GLN A 336 -39.83 -28.80 9.29
CA GLN A 336 -39.53 -28.06 8.06
C GLN A 336 -38.56 -26.92 8.28
N SER A 337 -38.06 -26.67 9.49
CA SER A 337 -37.10 -25.62 9.79
C SER A 337 -35.79 -25.84 9.03
N THR A 338 -35.24 -24.75 8.47
CA THR A 338 -33.87 -24.77 7.91
C THR A 338 -32.86 -25.03 9.02
N LEU A 339 -31.97 -25.99 8.80
CA LEU A 339 -30.88 -26.27 9.72
C LEU A 339 -29.89 -25.08 9.74
N ASN A 340 -29.42 -24.77 10.91
CA ASN A 340 -28.44 -23.72 11.17
C ASN A 340 -27.44 -24.23 12.22
N LEU A 341 -26.46 -23.37 12.59
CA LEU A 341 -25.41 -23.79 13.52
C LEU A 341 -25.92 -24.38 14.85
N LEU A 342 -27.02 -23.83 15.40
CA LEU A 342 -27.63 -24.37 16.62
C LEU A 342 -28.27 -25.73 16.37
N SER A 343 -28.94 -25.91 15.24
CA SER A 343 -29.51 -27.23 14.85
C SER A 343 -28.41 -28.27 14.67
N TYR A 344 -27.31 -27.90 14.02
CA TYR A 344 -26.16 -28.80 13.86
C TYR A 344 -25.50 -29.14 15.20
N GLU A 345 -25.36 -28.15 16.10
CA GLU A 345 -24.88 -28.38 17.48
C GLU A 345 -25.74 -29.40 18.20
N ASN A 346 -27.08 -29.31 18.11
CA ASN A 346 -28.01 -30.25 18.75
C ASN A 346 -27.94 -31.63 18.10
N ILE A 347 -27.84 -31.77 16.78
CA ILE A 347 -27.65 -33.05 16.08
C ILE A 347 -26.36 -33.74 16.58
N LEU A 348 -25.24 -33.02 16.62
CA LEU A 348 -23.98 -33.56 17.09
C LEU A 348 -24.02 -33.92 18.59
N SER A 349 -24.78 -33.15 19.39
CA SER A 349 -25.01 -33.47 20.81
C SER A 349 -25.83 -34.75 20.98
N TYR A 350 -26.84 -34.99 20.15
CA TYR A 350 -27.61 -36.21 20.11
C TYR A 350 -26.70 -37.43 19.85
N TYR A 351 -25.77 -37.31 18.92
CA TYR A 351 -24.81 -38.37 18.59
C TYR A 351 -23.60 -38.42 19.53
N GLN A 352 -23.54 -37.58 20.57
CA GLN A 352 -22.48 -37.59 21.59
C GLN A 352 -21.07 -37.49 21.01
N VAL A 353 -20.87 -36.60 20.02
CA VAL A 353 -19.53 -36.32 19.48
C VAL A 353 -18.60 -35.71 20.53
N SER A 354 -17.30 -35.53 20.20
CA SER A 354 -16.30 -35.08 21.17
C SER A 354 -16.74 -33.82 21.93
N PRO A 355 -16.58 -33.78 23.26
CA PRO A 355 -16.93 -32.59 24.06
C PRO A 355 -16.15 -31.33 23.62
N GLU A 356 -14.93 -31.48 23.13
CA GLU A 356 -14.08 -30.41 22.63
C GLU A 356 -14.67 -29.77 21.37
N LEU A 357 -15.16 -30.59 20.44
CA LEU A 357 -15.82 -30.10 19.22
C LEU A 357 -17.11 -29.34 19.58
N LEU A 358 -17.96 -29.92 20.44
CA LEU A 358 -19.18 -29.26 20.91
C LEU A 358 -18.89 -27.94 21.62
N LYS A 359 -17.87 -27.88 22.47
CA LYS A 359 -17.44 -26.64 23.13
C LYS A 359 -16.99 -25.57 22.11
N SER A 360 -16.27 -25.99 21.07
CA SER A 360 -15.78 -25.12 20.01
C SER A 360 -16.94 -24.55 19.20
N ILE A 361 -17.92 -25.37 18.82
CA ILE A 361 -19.13 -24.91 18.12
C ILE A 361 -19.92 -23.93 18.99
N LYS A 362 -20.11 -24.23 20.28
CA LYS A 362 -20.79 -23.35 21.25
C LYS A 362 -20.10 -21.98 21.36
N LEU A 363 -18.77 -21.97 21.36
CA LEU A 363 -18.01 -20.71 21.39
C LEU A 363 -18.34 -19.83 20.16
N ILE A 364 -18.29 -20.40 18.95
CA ILE A 364 -18.65 -19.67 17.73
C ILE A 364 -20.13 -19.24 17.74
N ASN A 365 -21.02 -20.12 18.19
CA ASN A 365 -22.46 -19.84 18.30
C ASN A 365 -22.71 -18.68 19.29
N SER A 366 -21.95 -18.59 20.39
CA SER A 366 -22.06 -17.48 21.35
C SER A 366 -21.76 -16.10 20.75
N LEU A 367 -21.03 -16.04 19.62
CA LEU A 367 -20.74 -14.80 18.90
C LEU A 367 -21.93 -14.30 18.04
N ASN A 368 -23.01 -15.10 17.93
CA ASN A 368 -24.16 -14.74 17.08
C ASN A 368 -24.82 -13.41 17.49
N GLY A 369 -24.85 -13.09 18.77
CA GLY A 369 -25.42 -11.81 19.24
C GLY A 369 -24.69 -10.61 18.65
N GLU A 370 -23.39 -10.60 18.73
CA GLU A 370 -22.54 -9.54 18.17
C GLU A 370 -22.54 -9.53 16.64
N ARG A 371 -22.45 -10.72 16.04
CA ARG A 371 -22.56 -10.87 14.57
C ARG A 371 -23.87 -10.29 14.06
N ASN A 372 -25.00 -10.57 14.73
CA ASN A 372 -26.31 -10.06 14.31
C ASN A 372 -26.44 -8.54 14.45
N LYS A 373 -25.87 -7.95 15.52
CA LYS A 373 -25.77 -6.49 15.66
C LYS A 373 -25.04 -5.86 14.48
N VAL A 374 -23.92 -6.44 14.07
CA VAL A 374 -23.13 -5.95 12.91
C VAL A 374 -23.87 -6.19 11.59
N ALA A 375 -24.34 -7.43 11.35
CA ALA A 375 -24.87 -7.82 10.05
C ALA A 375 -26.27 -7.23 9.75
N HIS A 376 -27.09 -7.02 10.77
CA HIS A 376 -28.49 -6.60 10.63
C HIS A 376 -28.80 -5.28 11.34
N GLY A 377 -28.08 -4.96 12.40
CA GLY A 377 -28.33 -3.76 13.21
C GLY A 377 -27.47 -2.54 12.79
N LEU A 378 -26.49 -2.72 11.90
CA LEU A 378 -25.50 -1.69 11.54
C LEU A 378 -24.85 -1.03 12.76
N SER A 379 -24.73 -1.80 13.85
CA SER A 379 -24.26 -1.32 15.14
C SER A 379 -22.76 -1.50 15.29
N GLU A 380 -22.14 -0.67 16.09
CA GLU A 380 -20.74 -0.77 16.48
C GLU A 380 -20.44 -2.09 17.19
N ILE A 381 -19.28 -2.67 16.92
CA ILE A 381 -18.79 -3.85 17.62
C ILE A 381 -18.33 -3.45 19.01
N ASP A 382 -18.71 -4.21 20.04
CA ASP A 382 -18.20 -4.00 21.40
C ASP A 382 -16.66 -4.03 21.39
N SER A 383 -16.03 -2.97 21.91
CA SER A 383 -14.57 -2.83 22.01
C SER A 383 -13.88 -4.01 22.72
N LYS A 384 -14.61 -4.74 23.59
CA LYS A 384 -14.12 -5.97 24.23
C LYS A 384 -13.97 -7.15 23.26
N LEU A 385 -14.71 -7.16 22.15
CA LEU A 385 -14.57 -8.17 21.08
C LEU A 385 -13.45 -7.83 20.08
N VAL A 386 -13.14 -6.55 19.93
CA VAL A 386 -11.98 -6.08 19.14
C VAL A 386 -10.67 -6.45 19.84
N ASN A 387 -10.73 -6.86 21.12
CA ASN A 387 -9.56 -7.32 21.85
C ASN A 387 -8.90 -8.49 21.12
N SER A 388 -7.63 -8.33 20.76
CA SER A 388 -6.82 -9.27 20.00
C SER A 388 -6.86 -10.71 20.56
N ARG A 389 -6.99 -10.89 21.89
CA ARG A 389 -7.05 -12.18 22.55
C ARG A 389 -8.31 -12.99 22.19
N LYS A 390 -9.50 -12.34 22.18
CA LYS A 390 -10.75 -13.02 21.81
C LYS A 390 -10.80 -13.36 20.33
N LEU A 391 -10.33 -12.45 19.51
CA LEU A 391 -10.26 -12.66 18.08
C LEU A 391 -9.30 -13.81 17.73
N GLN A 392 -8.12 -13.85 18.38
CA GLN A 392 -7.19 -14.98 18.24
C GLN A 392 -7.83 -16.30 18.68
N GLN A 393 -8.51 -16.32 19.83
CA GLN A 393 -9.23 -17.51 20.28
C GLN A 393 -10.28 -17.98 19.27
N THR A 394 -10.96 -17.05 18.58
CA THR A 394 -11.90 -17.41 17.51
C THR A 394 -11.16 -18.11 16.36
N ILE A 395 -10.05 -17.55 15.88
CA ILE A 395 -9.26 -18.18 14.81
C ILE A 395 -8.74 -19.56 15.22
N ASP A 396 -8.20 -19.70 16.42
CA ASP A 396 -7.72 -20.99 16.94
C ASP A 396 -8.85 -22.04 17.00
N THR A 397 -10.04 -21.58 17.37
CA THR A 397 -11.25 -22.43 17.38
C THR A 397 -11.68 -22.87 15.98
N LEU A 398 -11.65 -21.95 14.99
CA LEU A 398 -11.95 -22.29 13.60
C LEU A 398 -10.94 -23.32 13.05
N ARG A 399 -9.66 -23.13 13.35
CA ARG A 399 -8.60 -24.07 12.96
C ARG A 399 -8.82 -25.44 13.57
N PHE A 400 -9.13 -25.50 14.88
CA PHE A 400 -9.43 -26.76 15.56
C PHE A 400 -10.62 -27.48 14.91
N ILE A 401 -11.75 -26.79 14.65
CA ILE A 401 -12.92 -27.38 14.00
C ILE A 401 -12.57 -27.94 12.62
N LEU A 402 -11.76 -27.21 11.84
CA LEU A 402 -11.31 -27.63 10.52
C LEU A 402 -10.46 -28.91 10.59
N GLN A 403 -9.49 -28.95 11.50
CA GLN A 403 -8.59 -30.10 11.69
C GLN A 403 -9.29 -31.32 12.25
N ASP A 404 -10.21 -31.15 13.23
CA ASP A 404 -11.02 -32.24 13.79
C ASP A 404 -11.94 -32.89 12.74
N THR A 405 -12.44 -32.09 11.78
CA THR A 405 -13.37 -32.59 10.77
C THR A 405 -12.67 -33.28 9.59
N PHE A 406 -11.56 -32.73 9.08
CA PHE A 406 -10.95 -33.15 7.83
C PHE A 406 -9.51 -33.66 7.95
N GLU A 407 -8.94 -33.68 9.16
CA GLU A 407 -7.57 -34.17 9.41
C GLU A 407 -6.49 -33.46 8.54
N ILE A 408 -6.67 -32.16 8.29
CA ILE A 408 -5.76 -31.38 7.45
C ILE A 408 -4.41 -31.21 8.12
N ASP A 409 -3.33 -31.55 7.40
CA ASP A 409 -1.96 -31.41 7.89
C ASP A 409 -1.56 -29.94 8.10
N ASP A 410 -0.80 -29.70 9.17
CA ASP A 410 -0.37 -28.37 9.58
C ASP A 410 0.43 -27.61 8.53
N SER A 411 1.15 -28.31 7.64
CA SER A 411 1.95 -27.69 6.59
C SER A 411 1.13 -26.87 5.59
N TYR A 412 -0.12 -27.25 5.36
CA TYR A 412 -1.00 -26.55 4.42
C TYR A 412 -1.44 -25.16 4.90
N PHE A 413 -1.47 -24.95 6.23
CA PHE A 413 -1.87 -23.66 6.80
C PHE A 413 -0.88 -22.52 6.54
N SER A 414 0.35 -22.83 6.15
CA SER A 414 1.37 -21.83 5.82
C SER A 414 1.26 -21.26 4.40
N CYS A 415 0.35 -21.73 3.56
CA CYS A 415 0.26 -21.43 2.13
C CYS A 415 0.24 -19.91 1.85
N TYR A 416 -0.68 -19.17 2.47
CA TYR A 416 -0.79 -17.73 2.25
C TYR A 416 0.44 -16.98 2.73
N GLN A 417 0.99 -17.35 3.89
CA GLN A 417 2.21 -16.73 4.42
C GLN A 417 3.42 -17.00 3.53
N THR A 418 3.53 -18.22 2.99
CA THR A 418 4.61 -18.60 2.07
C THR A 418 4.58 -17.74 0.80
N LEU A 419 3.42 -17.60 0.17
CA LEU A 419 3.27 -16.75 -1.01
C LEU A 419 3.47 -15.25 -0.70
N ASN A 420 3.01 -14.80 0.48
CA ASN A 420 3.26 -13.43 0.93
C ASN A 420 4.76 -13.15 1.09
N ASN A 421 5.49 -14.08 1.69
CA ASN A 421 6.95 -13.98 1.81
C ASN A 421 7.65 -14.04 0.44
N GLU A 422 7.20 -14.91 -0.48
CA GLU A 422 7.73 -14.95 -1.86
C GLU A 422 7.59 -13.59 -2.55
N MET A 423 6.42 -12.96 -2.46
CA MET A 423 6.21 -11.61 -3.02
C MET A 423 7.15 -10.57 -2.43
N LEU A 424 7.34 -10.59 -1.10
CA LEU A 424 8.27 -9.69 -0.40
C LEU A 424 9.72 -9.92 -0.85
N ASP A 425 10.14 -11.18 -1.06
CA ASP A 425 11.49 -11.53 -1.53
C ASP A 425 11.73 -11.11 -2.97
N LEU A 426 10.71 -11.21 -3.85
CA LEU A 426 10.80 -10.68 -5.21
C LEU A 426 11.09 -9.17 -5.25
N LEU A 427 10.66 -8.42 -4.23
CA LEU A 427 10.83 -6.97 -4.11
C LEU A 427 12.12 -6.54 -3.40
N ARG A 428 12.83 -7.44 -2.71
CA ARG A 428 14.08 -7.13 -1.98
C ARG A 428 15.29 -6.94 -2.88
N GLN A 429 15.27 -7.47 -4.06
CA GLN A 429 16.37 -7.44 -5.05
C GLN A 429 16.10 -6.32 -6.09
#